data_605ab0a9b8915c1e696e3f5296546111
#
_entry.id   605ab0a9b8915c1e696e3f5296546111
#
_cell.length_a   1.000
_cell.length_b   1.000
_cell.length_c   1.000
_cell.angle_alpha   90.00
_cell.angle_beta   90.00
_cell.angle_gamma   90.00
#
_symmetry.space_group_name_H-M   'P 1'
#
loop_
_entity.id
_entity.type
_entity.pdbx_description
1 polymer ?
#
loop_
_entity_poly.entity_id
_entity_poly.type
_entity_poly.pdbx_seq_one_letter_code
_entity_poly.pdbx_strand_id
1 'polypeptide(L)'
;KMAETTGVGVRAATSAEDALDGAGVIVTITASADPVLMADQVKPGQTVIAAGINSWWKGEIDPALYEKADLVVVDDIDNAKVEAGEIMRAGELGRISWDRVVALHDISGGLRAGRSNAQQIIVCNLQGIGIEDVAVAEVVSTTAGWGRSG
;
A
#
# COMPACT_ATOMS: atom_id res chain seq x y z
N LYS A 1 17.82 -3.87 -18.35
CA LYS A 1 18.33 -4.55 -17.13
C LYS A 1 17.20 -5.19 -16.32
N MET A 2 16.18 -4.46 -15.84
CA MET A 2 15.07 -5.05 -15.06
C MET A 2 14.30 -6.11 -15.85
N ALA A 3 13.89 -5.82 -17.09
CA ALA A 3 13.19 -6.78 -17.94
C ALA A 3 14.01 -8.05 -18.22
N GLU A 4 15.31 -7.91 -18.42
CA GLU A 4 16.23 -9.04 -18.62
C GLU A 4 16.36 -9.92 -17.37
N THR A 5 16.34 -9.29 -16.18
CA THR A 5 16.50 -10.01 -14.91
C THR A 5 15.21 -10.72 -14.49
N THR A 6 14.06 -10.13 -14.77
CA THR A 6 12.76 -10.65 -14.29
C THR A 6 11.99 -11.45 -15.34
N GLY A 7 12.35 -11.33 -16.61
CA GLY A 7 11.60 -11.90 -17.73
C GLY A 7 10.24 -11.23 -17.97
N VAL A 8 9.95 -10.13 -17.27
CA VAL A 8 8.69 -9.37 -17.37
C VAL A 8 8.92 -8.13 -18.22
N GLY A 9 7.93 -7.75 -19.02
CA GLY A 9 7.97 -6.49 -19.77
C GLY A 9 8.03 -5.30 -18.81
N VAL A 10 9.09 -4.49 -18.93
CA VAL A 10 9.29 -3.29 -18.12
C VAL A 10 9.42 -2.08 -19.05
N ARG A 11 8.61 -1.06 -18.82
CA ARG A 11 8.62 0.21 -19.54
C ARG A 11 8.88 1.34 -18.56
N ALA A 12 9.80 2.22 -18.87
CA ALA A 12 9.95 3.48 -18.17
C ALA A 12 8.90 4.47 -18.69
N ALA A 13 8.16 5.10 -17.79
CA ALA A 13 7.22 6.15 -18.10
C ALA A 13 7.92 7.53 -18.03
N THR A 14 7.43 8.49 -18.81
CA THR A 14 7.96 9.85 -18.83
C THR A 14 7.16 10.83 -17.97
N SER A 15 5.99 10.40 -17.51
CA SER A 15 5.12 11.15 -16.59
C SER A 15 4.33 10.19 -15.70
N ALA A 16 3.73 10.70 -14.62
CA ALA A 16 2.81 9.94 -13.78
C ALA A 16 1.60 9.44 -14.60
N GLU A 17 1.04 10.29 -15.45
CA GLU A 17 -0.10 9.97 -16.29
C GLU A 17 0.19 8.79 -17.24
N ASP A 18 1.39 8.80 -17.90
CA ASP A 18 1.86 7.70 -18.73
C ASP A 18 2.09 6.41 -17.91
N ALA A 19 2.56 6.52 -16.66
CA ALA A 19 2.75 5.36 -15.79
C ALA A 19 1.43 4.73 -15.34
N LEU A 20 0.40 5.55 -15.13
CA LEU A 20 -0.90 5.14 -14.62
C LEU A 20 -1.82 4.57 -15.69
N ASP A 21 -1.52 4.80 -16.98
CA ASP A 21 -2.37 4.34 -18.06
C ASP A 21 -2.39 2.80 -18.15
N GLY A 22 -3.59 2.24 -18.00
CA GLY A 22 -3.80 0.78 -17.98
C GLY A 22 -3.32 0.07 -16.71
N ALA A 23 -2.80 0.78 -15.70
CA ALA A 23 -2.35 0.17 -14.47
C ALA A 23 -3.53 -0.32 -13.62
N GLY A 24 -3.53 -1.59 -13.22
CA GLY A 24 -4.49 -2.14 -12.25
C GLY A 24 -4.01 -1.97 -10.80
N VAL A 25 -2.69 -1.94 -10.60
CA VAL A 25 -2.04 -1.72 -9.32
C VAL A 25 -1.04 -0.58 -9.45
N ILE A 26 -1.10 0.36 -8.54
CA ILE A 26 -0.22 1.53 -8.43
C ILE A 26 0.56 1.40 -7.13
N VAL A 27 1.88 1.48 -7.19
CA VAL A 27 2.73 1.45 -5.99
C VAL A 27 3.47 2.77 -5.89
N THR A 28 3.28 3.49 -4.79
CA THR A 28 4.12 4.61 -4.41
C THR A 28 5.09 4.15 -3.34
N ILE A 29 6.38 4.35 -3.58
CA ILE A 29 7.46 3.97 -2.67
C ILE A 29 8.60 4.99 -2.83
N THR A 30 8.33 6.23 -2.45
CA THR A 30 9.22 7.37 -2.59
C THR A 30 9.57 7.97 -1.24
N ALA A 31 10.45 8.94 -1.22
CA ALA A 31 10.74 9.76 -0.04
C ALA A 31 10.10 11.16 -0.15
N SER A 32 9.12 11.33 -1.03
CA SER A 32 8.49 12.64 -1.29
C SER A 32 7.80 13.18 -0.05
N ALA A 33 7.94 14.46 0.21
CA ALA A 33 7.20 15.14 1.26
C ALA A 33 5.79 15.56 0.80
N ASP A 34 5.62 15.72 -0.50
CA ASP A 34 4.37 16.13 -1.13
C ASP A 34 3.77 14.97 -1.95
N PRO A 35 2.44 14.92 -2.11
CA PRO A 35 1.79 13.87 -2.88
C PRO A 35 2.32 13.75 -4.31
N VAL A 36 2.67 12.53 -4.69
CA VAL A 36 3.08 12.17 -6.06
C VAL A 36 1.92 11.52 -6.84
N LEU A 37 0.86 11.12 -6.14
CA LEU A 37 -0.36 10.55 -6.73
C LEU A 37 -1.56 11.35 -6.23
N MET A 38 -2.29 11.95 -7.17
CA MET A 38 -3.49 12.74 -6.88
C MET A 38 -4.75 11.88 -6.97
N ALA A 39 -5.79 12.24 -6.20
CA ALA A 39 -7.03 11.47 -6.14
C ALA A 39 -7.78 11.40 -7.48
N ASP A 40 -7.70 12.42 -8.31
CA ASP A 40 -8.34 12.46 -9.63
C ASP A 40 -7.66 11.56 -10.68
N GLN A 41 -6.40 11.21 -10.46
CA GLN A 41 -5.64 10.32 -11.32
C GLN A 41 -6.02 8.84 -11.14
N VAL A 42 -6.58 8.48 -9.96
CA VAL A 42 -6.95 7.08 -9.66
C VAL A 42 -8.33 6.78 -10.20
N LYS A 43 -8.43 5.69 -10.96
CA LYS A 43 -9.67 5.25 -11.65
C LYS A 43 -10.35 4.08 -10.91
N PRO A 44 -11.65 3.88 -11.11
CA PRO A 44 -12.34 2.69 -10.59
C PRO A 44 -11.62 1.39 -10.97
N GLY A 45 -11.58 0.45 -10.03
CA GLY A 45 -10.93 -0.84 -10.20
C GLY A 45 -9.45 -0.88 -9.80
N GLN A 46 -8.81 0.26 -9.61
CA GLN A 46 -7.39 0.32 -9.27
C GLN A 46 -7.14 0.05 -7.77
N THR A 47 -5.99 -0.56 -7.49
CA THR A 47 -5.45 -0.70 -6.14
C THR A 47 -4.22 0.20 -6.01
N VAL A 48 -4.20 1.04 -5.00
CA VAL A 48 -3.06 1.88 -4.64
C VAL A 48 -2.37 1.29 -3.42
N ILE A 49 -1.07 1.14 -3.48
CA ILE A 49 -0.22 0.70 -2.37
C ILE A 49 0.76 1.82 -2.07
N ALA A 50 0.55 2.54 -0.96
CA ALA A 50 1.44 3.57 -0.46
C ALA A 50 2.34 2.94 0.62
N ALA A 51 3.63 2.80 0.33
CA ALA A 51 4.59 2.08 1.16
C ALA A 51 5.94 2.81 1.33
N GLY A 52 6.03 4.08 0.91
CA GLY A 52 7.29 4.82 0.93
C GLY A 52 7.49 5.67 2.19
N ILE A 53 6.44 5.97 2.91
CA ILE A 53 6.46 6.94 4.02
C ILE A 53 5.86 6.34 5.29
N ASN A 54 6.66 6.32 6.35
CA ASN A 54 6.26 6.04 7.73
C ASN A 54 6.49 7.29 8.61
N SER A 55 5.94 8.41 8.22
CA SER A 55 6.21 9.70 8.86
C SER A 55 4.93 10.53 8.96
N TRP A 56 4.67 11.08 10.13
CA TRP A 56 3.44 11.82 10.42
C TRP A 56 3.27 13.15 9.64
N TRP A 57 4.34 13.70 9.04
CA TRP A 57 4.27 14.98 8.29
C TRP A 57 4.45 14.86 6.77
N LYS A 58 4.69 13.66 6.27
CA LYS A 58 4.89 13.39 4.84
C LYS A 58 3.74 12.59 4.29
N GLY A 59 3.58 12.58 2.98
CA GLY A 59 2.59 11.77 2.31
C GLY A 59 2.83 11.67 0.82
N GLU A 60 2.75 10.46 0.28
CA GLU A 60 2.92 10.18 -1.15
C GLU A 60 1.63 10.33 -1.93
N ILE A 61 0.48 10.20 -1.26
CA ILE A 61 -0.82 10.23 -1.90
C ILE A 61 -1.70 11.37 -1.36
N ASP A 62 -2.53 11.92 -2.24
CA ASP A 62 -3.49 12.95 -1.88
C ASP A 62 -4.47 12.43 -0.80
N PRO A 63 -4.66 13.14 0.33
CA PRO A 63 -5.65 12.79 1.34
C PRO A 63 -7.08 12.59 0.81
N ALA A 64 -7.44 13.26 -0.30
CA ALA A 64 -8.73 13.06 -0.96
C ALA A 64 -8.91 11.64 -1.51
N LEU A 65 -7.83 10.89 -1.72
CA LEU A 65 -7.91 9.51 -2.17
C LEU A 65 -8.52 8.58 -1.11
N TYR A 66 -8.30 8.86 0.18
CA TYR A 66 -8.91 8.09 1.27
C TYR A 66 -10.44 8.27 1.34
N GLU A 67 -10.94 9.45 0.99
CA GLU A 67 -12.39 9.70 0.85
C GLU A 67 -12.98 8.93 -0.34
N LYS A 68 -12.24 8.91 -1.45
CA LYS A 68 -12.64 8.25 -2.71
C LYS A 68 -12.56 6.72 -2.62
N ALA A 69 -11.71 6.17 -1.75
CA ALA A 69 -11.50 4.73 -1.63
C ALA A 69 -12.73 4.00 -1.07
N ASP A 70 -13.09 2.90 -1.70
CA ASP A 70 -14.14 1.98 -1.20
C ASP A 70 -13.63 1.11 -0.04
N LEU A 71 -12.33 0.83 -0.02
CA LEU A 71 -11.66 0.05 1.02
C LEU A 71 -10.29 0.66 1.32
N VAL A 72 -10.05 0.96 2.59
CA VAL A 72 -8.74 1.41 3.09
C VAL A 72 -8.17 0.33 4.00
N VAL A 73 -6.97 -0.11 3.68
CA VAL A 73 -6.27 -1.21 4.35
C VAL A 73 -4.95 -0.71 4.91
N VAL A 74 -4.61 -1.16 6.10
CA VAL A 74 -3.30 -0.96 6.72
C VAL A 74 -2.73 -2.31 7.16
N ASP A 75 -1.43 -2.41 7.34
CA ASP A 75 -0.79 -3.59 7.91
C ASP A 75 -1.25 -3.85 9.34
N ASP A 76 -1.22 -2.81 10.20
CA ASP A 76 -1.72 -2.84 11.58
C ASP A 76 -2.39 -1.51 11.94
N ILE A 77 -3.59 -1.56 12.54
CA ILE A 77 -4.36 -0.34 12.86
C ILE A 77 -3.70 0.48 13.97
N ASP A 78 -3.16 -0.16 14.99
CA ASP A 78 -2.58 0.58 16.13
C ASP A 78 -1.24 1.20 15.75
N ASN A 79 -0.44 0.52 14.93
CA ASN A 79 0.75 1.08 14.32
C ASN A 79 0.43 2.25 13.38
N ALA A 80 -0.58 2.08 12.52
CA ALA A 80 -1.00 3.11 11.59
C ALA A 80 -1.48 4.40 12.27
N LYS A 81 -2.12 4.32 13.45
CA LYS A 81 -2.52 5.49 14.25
C LYS A 81 -1.33 6.33 14.74
N VAL A 82 -0.13 5.75 14.74
CA VAL A 82 1.10 6.42 15.22
C VAL A 82 1.98 6.85 14.05
N GLU A 83 2.07 6.03 12.99
CA GLU A 83 3.05 6.21 11.93
C GLU A 83 2.46 6.58 10.57
N ALA A 84 1.18 6.27 10.31
CA ALA A 84 0.53 6.55 9.03
C ALA A 84 0.07 8.01 8.92
N GLY A 85 1.01 8.94 8.81
CA GLY A 85 0.74 10.38 8.74
C GLY A 85 -0.25 10.77 7.65
N GLU A 86 -0.29 10.04 6.55
CA GLU A 86 -1.23 10.26 5.45
C GLU A 86 -2.69 10.02 5.88
N ILE A 87 -2.97 8.90 6.56
CA ILE A 87 -4.31 8.58 7.07
C ILE A 87 -4.67 9.53 8.21
N MET A 88 -3.74 9.82 9.11
CA MET A 88 -3.93 10.78 10.20
C MET A 88 -4.35 12.14 9.64
N ARG A 89 -3.63 12.66 8.65
CA ARG A 89 -3.95 13.91 7.98
C ARG A 89 -5.30 13.85 7.25
N ALA A 90 -5.62 12.75 6.58
CA ALA A 90 -6.93 12.56 5.95
C ALA A 90 -8.06 12.57 6.99
N GLY A 91 -7.82 11.99 8.17
CA GLY A 91 -8.73 12.04 9.32
C GLY A 91 -8.93 13.46 9.87
N GLU A 92 -7.85 14.22 10.06
CA GLU A 92 -7.91 15.63 10.49
C GLU A 92 -8.69 16.50 9.50
N LEU A 93 -8.62 16.20 8.21
CA LEU A 93 -9.37 16.87 7.16
C LEU A 93 -10.83 16.35 7.02
N GLY A 94 -11.25 15.39 7.86
CA GLY A 94 -12.59 14.79 7.81
C GLY A 94 -12.86 13.91 6.58
N ARG A 95 -11.82 13.45 5.88
CA ARG A 95 -11.95 12.64 4.66
C ARG A 95 -12.07 11.15 4.94
N ILE A 96 -11.64 10.70 6.11
CA ILE A 96 -11.78 9.31 6.57
C ILE A 96 -11.91 9.28 8.10
N SER A 97 -12.58 8.24 8.60
CA SER A 97 -12.58 7.88 10.01
C SER A 97 -11.96 6.49 10.20
N TRP A 98 -11.40 6.24 11.38
CA TRP A 98 -10.68 5.00 11.68
C TRP A 98 -11.55 3.74 11.63
N ASP A 99 -12.87 3.85 11.81
CA ASP A 99 -13.84 2.76 11.67
C ASP A 99 -13.97 2.24 10.22
N ARG A 100 -13.52 3.03 9.23
CA ARG A 100 -13.45 2.64 7.82
C ARG A 100 -12.12 1.95 7.46
N VAL A 101 -11.13 1.97 8.35
CA VAL A 101 -9.81 1.38 8.12
C VAL A 101 -9.82 -0.08 8.54
N VAL A 102 -9.31 -0.97 7.71
CA VAL A 102 -9.28 -2.41 7.92
C VAL A 102 -7.84 -2.89 8.02
N ALA A 103 -7.56 -3.78 8.96
CA ALA A 103 -6.25 -4.41 9.04
C ALA A 103 -6.08 -5.49 7.96
N LEU A 104 -4.89 -5.57 7.36
CA LEU A 104 -4.57 -6.54 6.31
C LEU A 104 -4.74 -7.99 6.81
N HIS A 105 -4.39 -8.26 8.07
CA HIS A 105 -4.53 -9.59 8.65
C HIS A 105 -6.00 -10.04 8.77
N ASP A 106 -6.95 -9.14 8.95
CA ASP A 106 -8.38 -9.47 8.95
C ASP A 106 -8.86 -9.95 7.58
N ILE A 107 -8.31 -9.35 6.52
CA ILE A 107 -8.63 -9.75 5.14
C ILE A 107 -7.96 -11.09 4.82
N SER A 108 -6.68 -11.23 5.09
CA SER A 108 -5.92 -12.45 4.81
C SER A 108 -6.40 -13.64 5.65
N GLY A 109 -6.87 -13.39 6.88
CA GLY A 109 -7.49 -14.36 7.76
C GLY A 109 -8.97 -14.69 7.45
N GLY A 110 -9.58 -14.00 6.47
CA GLY A 110 -10.98 -14.22 6.08
C GLY A 110 -12.03 -13.64 7.04
N LEU A 111 -11.62 -12.80 7.99
CA LEU A 111 -12.52 -12.12 8.94
C LEU A 111 -13.24 -10.93 8.29
N ARG A 112 -12.63 -10.33 7.29
CA ARG A 112 -13.16 -9.22 6.50
C ARG A 112 -13.04 -9.51 5.02
N ALA A 113 -14.02 -9.07 4.25
CA ALA A 113 -13.94 -9.13 2.79
C ALA A 113 -12.88 -8.16 2.27
N GLY A 114 -12.08 -8.62 1.32
CA GLY A 114 -11.23 -7.78 0.50
C GLY A 114 -12.01 -7.14 -0.65
N ARG A 115 -11.44 -7.13 -1.86
CA ARG A 115 -12.14 -6.65 -3.06
C ARG A 115 -13.44 -7.44 -3.31
N SER A 116 -14.57 -6.77 -3.33
CA SER A 116 -15.89 -7.38 -3.57
C SER A 116 -16.41 -7.21 -5.00
N ASN A 117 -15.88 -6.26 -5.74
CA ASN A 117 -16.20 -6.07 -7.16
C ASN A 117 -15.06 -5.38 -7.93
N ALA A 118 -15.13 -5.47 -9.26
CA ALA A 118 -14.08 -5.00 -10.15
C ALA A 118 -13.93 -3.47 -10.22
N GLN A 119 -14.88 -2.70 -9.71
CA GLN A 119 -14.86 -1.23 -9.78
C GLN A 119 -14.33 -0.58 -8.52
N GLN A 120 -14.18 -1.33 -7.43
CA GLN A 120 -13.70 -0.77 -6.17
C GLN A 120 -12.29 -0.18 -6.29
N ILE A 121 -12.12 1.01 -5.73
CA ILE A 121 -10.82 1.60 -5.46
C ILE A 121 -10.36 1.13 -4.08
N ILE A 122 -9.19 0.51 -4.02
CA ILE A 122 -8.59 0.05 -2.78
C ILE A 122 -7.32 0.87 -2.53
N VAL A 123 -7.16 1.37 -1.32
CA VAL A 123 -5.93 2.02 -0.86
C VAL A 123 -5.35 1.20 0.27
N CYS A 124 -4.14 0.69 0.07
CA CYS A 124 -3.33 0.06 1.10
C CYS A 124 -2.25 1.05 1.53
N ASN A 125 -2.24 1.45 2.79
CA ASN A 125 -1.18 2.27 3.35
C ASN A 125 -0.37 1.41 4.32
N LEU A 126 0.85 1.07 3.92
CA LEU A 126 1.68 0.08 4.60
C LEU A 126 2.87 0.78 5.24
N GLN A 127 3.03 0.59 6.56
CA GLN A 127 4.12 1.16 7.34
C GLN A 127 5.27 0.17 7.52
N GLY A 128 4.97 -1.14 7.36
CA GLY A 128 5.86 -2.24 7.69
C GLY A 128 5.75 -2.61 9.18
N ILE A 129 5.63 -3.89 9.44
CA ILE A 129 5.56 -4.43 10.80
C ILE A 129 6.57 -5.57 10.96
N GLY A 130 7.24 -5.65 12.11
CA GLY A 130 8.34 -6.60 12.33
C GLY A 130 7.96 -8.07 12.18
N ILE A 131 6.68 -8.43 12.31
CA ILE A 131 6.23 -9.81 12.09
C ILE A 131 6.37 -10.25 10.62
N GLU A 132 6.27 -9.32 9.68
CA GLU A 132 6.46 -9.59 8.24
C GLU A 132 7.93 -9.95 7.96
N ASP A 133 8.87 -9.22 8.58
CA ASP A 133 10.30 -9.51 8.48
C ASP A 133 10.63 -10.89 9.06
N VAL A 134 10.04 -11.24 10.21
CA VAL A 134 10.22 -12.54 10.84
C VAL A 134 9.68 -13.66 9.94
N ALA A 135 8.50 -13.50 9.38
CA ALA A 135 7.88 -14.47 8.49
C ALA A 135 8.73 -14.69 7.22
N VAL A 136 9.23 -13.61 6.61
CA VAL A 136 10.13 -13.69 5.44
C VAL A 136 11.46 -14.36 5.82
N ALA A 137 12.05 -13.98 6.97
CA ALA A 137 13.29 -14.58 7.45
C ALA A 137 13.14 -16.10 7.69
N GLU A 138 12.01 -16.54 8.24
CA GLU A 138 11.70 -17.96 8.41
C GLU A 138 11.65 -18.71 7.08
N VAL A 139 10.94 -18.17 6.09
CA VAL A 139 10.88 -18.77 4.75
C VAL A 139 12.26 -18.85 4.11
N VAL A 140 13.05 -17.78 4.19
CA VAL A 140 14.40 -17.72 3.62
C VAL A 140 15.31 -18.73 4.32
N SER A 141 15.32 -18.78 5.66
CA SER A 141 16.16 -19.71 6.41
C SER A 141 15.82 -21.17 6.12
N THR A 142 14.54 -21.48 6.03
CA THR A 142 14.05 -22.83 5.71
C THR A 142 14.42 -23.23 4.30
N THR A 143 14.25 -22.32 3.33
CA THR A 143 14.56 -22.57 1.92
C THR A 143 16.08 -22.68 1.69
N ALA A 144 16.89 -21.89 2.40
CA ALA A 144 18.35 -21.94 2.34
C ALA A 144 18.95 -23.10 3.12
N GLY A 145 18.15 -23.89 3.85
CA GLY A 145 18.62 -25.01 4.67
C GLY A 145 19.36 -24.58 5.95
N TRP A 146 19.22 -23.32 6.36
CA TRP A 146 19.80 -22.83 7.60
C TRP A 146 19.02 -23.41 8.79
N GLY A 147 19.74 -24.00 9.74
CA GLY A 147 19.16 -24.63 10.93
C GLY A 147 18.94 -26.15 10.85
N ARG A 148 19.33 -26.79 9.78
CA ARG A 148 19.39 -28.27 9.71
C ARG A 148 20.80 -28.82 10.01
N SER A 149 21.44 -28.30 11.06
CA SER A 149 22.62 -28.94 11.67
C SER A 149 22.11 -29.61 12.94
N GLY A 150 21.84 -30.94 12.81
CA GLY A 150 21.42 -31.79 13.91
C GLY A 150 22.50 -31.99 14.96
#